data_de5703a4dc0bc030fb208a793f37be60
#
_entry.id   de5703a4dc0bc030fb208a793f37be60
#
_cell.length_a   1.000
_cell.length_b   1.000
_cell.length_c   1.000
_cell.angle_alpha   90.00
_cell.angle_beta   90.00
_cell.angle_gamma   90.00
#
_symmetry.space_group_name_H-M   'P 1'
#
loop_
_entity.id
_entity.type
_entity.pdbx_description
1 polymer ?
#
loop_
_entity_poly.entity_id
_entity_poly.type
_entity_poly.pdbx_seq_one_letter_code
_entity_poly.pdbx_strand_id
1 'polypeptide(L)'
;MSPVVDSVLVEGNSRLTEAQILGTAGVTPHQPTNYRDLQRAISALFKTGQFDDVTLEQRADGDKLNLVIHVKERPILRKWTVKGTERLSERTVKERVKLVAGRALDRAAEERGRASIDSLYRAQGYYSATTKLNEIIEADGKLLVVYEITEGNRVAISQVDVSGNEKFSDEDLVHHMSTKPEGFFWWQKGSYDDEKVERDLREKLPAWYGSHGYIDFQVTGDSIEVDSTTGKATLHLDVDEGQRYKVGRLEIDGNRRFSSEELLQFYPFNSGTPGTVEFNSVDWEAATENIRTLYGNNGYIYAQVVPEENRRTGSDGKAYIDLTWNIREGAPATINKIEIVGNDVTHERVIRDAIVLLPGELFNRDRLIRSYQNISNLGFFQQPL
;
A
#
# COMPACT_ATOMS: atom_id res chain seq x y z
N MET A 1 -16.65 -29.75 45.18
CA MET A 1 -16.37 -28.59 46.02
C MET A 1 -15.03 -27.98 45.54
N SER A 2 -14.95 -26.67 45.39
CA SER A 2 -13.67 -26.03 45.07
C SER A 2 -12.76 -26.15 46.28
N PRO A 3 -11.47 -26.53 46.14
CA PRO A 3 -10.57 -26.63 47.25
C PRO A 3 -10.38 -25.25 47.91
N VAL A 4 -10.25 -25.25 49.24
CA VAL A 4 -9.90 -24.05 50.01
C VAL A 4 -8.40 -23.97 50.09
N VAL A 5 -7.81 -22.84 49.69
CA VAL A 5 -6.37 -22.58 49.75
C VAL A 5 -6.03 -22.03 51.14
N ASP A 6 -5.16 -22.71 51.87
CA ASP A 6 -4.75 -22.30 53.21
C ASP A 6 -3.77 -21.11 53.21
N SER A 7 -2.85 -21.09 52.25
CA SER A 7 -1.89 -19.98 52.09
C SER A 7 -1.58 -19.75 50.63
N VAL A 8 -1.22 -18.51 50.31
CA VAL A 8 -0.73 -18.11 48.95
C VAL A 8 0.65 -17.51 49.13
N LEU A 9 1.63 -18.09 48.46
CA LEU A 9 3.03 -17.67 48.51
C LEU A 9 3.43 -17.12 47.12
N VAL A 10 4.39 -16.22 47.11
CA VAL A 10 4.97 -15.69 45.85
C VAL A 10 6.45 -16.00 45.83
N GLU A 11 6.90 -16.61 44.72
CA GLU A 11 8.31 -16.93 44.51
C GLU A 11 8.82 -16.31 43.22
N GLY A 12 10.09 -15.84 43.19
CA GLY A 12 10.72 -15.27 42.00
C GLY A 12 10.55 -13.77 41.84
N ASN A 13 9.85 -13.11 42.75
CA ASN A 13 9.75 -11.64 42.75
C ASN A 13 11.07 -11.04 43.30
N SER A 14 11.46 -9.91 42.73
CA SER A 14 12.66 -9.17 43.13
C SER A 14 12.41 -7.68 43.34
N ARG A 15 11.56 -7.09 42.51
CA ARG A 15 11.25 -5.68 42.48
C ARG A 15 9.85 -5.37 43.05
N LEU A 16 8.89 -6.22 42.71
CA LEU A 16 7.52 -6.10 43.22
C LEU A 16 7.39 -6.82 44.56
N THR A 17 6.66 -6.23 45.49
CA THR A 17 6.38 -6.88 46.78
C THR A 17 5.34 -7.99 46.60
N GLU A 18 5.42 -9.00 47.47
CA GLU A 18 4.42 -10.09 47.52
C GLU A 18 2.99 -9.52 47.59
N ALA A 19 2.75 -8.52 48.46
CA ALA A 19 1.46 -7.88 48.63
C ALA A 19 0.93 -7.24 47.34
N GLN A 20 1.80 -6.63 46.50
CA GLN A 20 1.40 -6.06 45.20
C GLN A 20 1.00 -7.15 44.21
N ILE A 21 1.74 -8.26 44.20
CA ILE A 21 1.45 -9.38 43.29
C ILE A 21 0.15 -10.07 43.72
N LEU A 22 -0.02 -10.36 45.01
CA LEU A 22 -1.26 -10.98 45.55
C LEU A 22 -2.48 -10.08 45.32
N GLY A 23 -2.34 -8.78 45.59
CA GLY A 23 -3.41 -7.80 45.32
C GLY A 23 -3.84 -7.75 43.85
N THR A 24 -2.89 -7.89 42.92
CA THR A 24 -3.19 -7.95 41.48
C THR A 24 -3.79 -9.29 41.07
N ALA A 25 -3.27 -10.39 41.61
CA ALA A 25 -3.75 -11.73 41.34
C ALA A 25 -5.20 -11.96 41.83
N GLY A 26 -5.63 -11.23 42.87
CA GLY A 26 -6.97 -11.35 43.44
C GLY A 26 -7.25 -12.72 44.07
N VAL A 27 -6.23 -13.43 44.49
CA VAL A 27 -6.33 -14.70 45.20
C VAL A 27 -6.04 -14.45 46.70
N THR A 28 -6.98 -14.84 47.55
CA THR A 28 -6.89 -14.65 49.00
C THR A 28 -6.90 -16.02 49.73
N PRO A 29 -6.08 -16.17 50.79
CA PRO A 29 -6.13 -17.37 51.61
C PRO A 29 -7.52 -17.60 52.23
N HIS A 30 -7.81 -18.88 52.57
CA HIS A 30 -9.04 -19.32 53.19
C HIS A 30 -10.34 -19.12 52.39
N GLN A 31 -10.24 -18.95 51.07
CA GLN A 31 -11.35 -18.89 50.15
C GLN A 31 -11.37 -20.06 49.16
N PRO A 32 -12.57 -20.59 48.79
CA PRO A 32 -12.70 -21.61 47.79
C PRO A 32 -12.18 -21.05 46.43
N THR A 33 -11.16 -21.67 45.86
CA THR A 33 -10.55 -21.21 44.60
C THR A 33 -10.74 -22.27 43.53
N ASN A 34 -11.31 -21.90 42.43
CA ASN A 34 -11.52 -22.78 41.27
C ASN A 34 -10.56 -22.46 40.11
N TYR A 35 -10.52 -23.34 39.14
CA TYR A 35 -9.62 -23.19 37.99
C TYR A 35 -9.80 -21.85 37.22
N ARG A 36 -11.03 -21.31 37.12
CA ARG A 36 -11.29 -20.03 36.47
C ARG A 36 -10.72 -18.86 37.27
N ASP A 37 -10.70 -18.96 38.61
CA ASP A 37 -10.11 -17.95 39.47
C ASP A 37 -8.59 -17.91 39.26
N LEU A 38 -7.96 -19.09 39.18
CA LEU A 38 -6.52 -19.18 38.88
C LEU A 38 -6.16 -18.64 37.50
N GLN A 39 -6.97 -18.94 36.48
CA GLN A 39 -6.75 -18.37 35.15
C GLN A 39 -6.94 -16.84 35.12
N ARG A 40 -7.91 -16.32 35.87
CA ARG A 40 -8.09 -14.87 36.02
C ARG A 40 -6.89 -14.21 36.69
N ALA A 41 -6.35 -14.85 37.75
CA ALA A 41 -5.17 -14.37 38.44
C ALA A 41 -3.94 -14.28 37.50
N ILE A 42 -3.65 -15.36 36.77
CA ILE A 42 -2.59 -15.36 35.74
C ILE A 42 -2.80 -14.24 34.72
N SER A 43 -4.02 -14.14 34.18
CA SER A 43 -4.34 -13.12 33.19
C SER A 43 -4.22 -11.69 33.73
N ALA A 44 -4.60 -11.46 35.00
CA ALA A 44 -4.48 -10.17 35.65
C ALA A 44 -3.02 -9.77 35.83
N LEU A 45 -2.16 -10.68 36.24
CA LEU A 45 -0.74 -10.46 36.39
C LEU A 45 -0.06 -10.17 35.05
N PHE A 46 -0.34 -10.95 33.99
CA PHE A 46 0.19 -10.69 32.64
C PHE A 46 -0.26 -9.34 32.06
N LYS A 47 -1.52 -8.94 32.30
CA LYS A 47 -2.05 -7.65 31.84
C LYS A 47 -1.30 -6.43 32.40
N THR A 48 -0.62 -6.58 33.55
CA THR A 48 0.22 -5.51 34.10
C THR A 48 1.43 -5.20 33.23
N GLY A 49 1.83 -6.15 32.36
CA GLY A 49 3.06 -6.04 31.55
C GLY A 49 4.36 -6.15 32.36
N GLN A 50 4.28 -6.52 33.65
CA GLN A 50 5.43 -6.54 34.55
C GLN A 50 6.17 -7.89 34.56
N PHE A 51 5.57 -8.94 33.99
CA PHE A 51 6.08 -10.30 34.08
C PHE A 51 6.34 -10.89 32.68
N ASP A 52 7.45 -11.62 32.57
CA ASP A 52 7.78 -12.47 31.43
C ASP A 52 7.12 -13.83 31.57
N ASP A 53 6.97 -14.31 32.79
CA ASP A 53 6.30 -15.59 33.08
C ASP A 53 5.55 -15.53 34.41
N VAL A 54 4.43 -16.24 34.47
CA VAL A 54 3.61 -16.44 35.67
C VAL A 54 3.04 -17.84 35.63
N THR A 55 3.41 -18.65 36.61
CA THR A 55 2.86 -19.99 36.77
C THR A 55 2.28 -20.17 38.20
N LEU A 56 1.32 -21.04 38.31
CA LEU A 56 0.66 -21.37 39.58
C LEU A 56 0.88 -22.85 39.89
N GLU A 57 1.44 -23.11 41.04
CA GLU A 57 1.66 -24.47 41.57
C GLU A 57 0.79 -24.69 42.81
N GLN A 58 0.11 -25.84 42.87
CA GLN A 58 -0.55 -26.29 44.08
C GLN A 58 0.40 -27.23 44.84
N ARG A 59 0.71 -26.86 46.09
CA ARG A 59 1.62 -27.63 46.94
C ARG A 59 0.87 -28.11 48.18
N ALA A 60 0.72 -29.43 48.33
CA ALA A 60 0.12 -30.03 49.49
C ALA A 60 1.16 -30.17 50.63
N ASP A 61 0.79 -29.76 51.84
CA ASP A 61 1.59 -29.93 53.04
C ASP A 61 0.69 -30.51 54.16
N GLY A 62 0.69 -31.85 54.26
CA GLY A 62 -0.29 -32.58 55.07
C GLY A 62 -1.73 -32.36 54.60
N ASP A 63 -2.59 -31.90 55.50
CA ASP A 63 -4.00 -31.58 55.19
C ASP A 63 -4.19 -30.16 54.62
N LYS A 64 -3.10 -29.39 54.48
CA LYS A 64 -3.12 -28.01 53.99
C LYS A 64 -2.81 -27.93 52.48
N LEU A 65 -3.54 -27.08 51.78
CA LEU A 65 -3.31 -26.79 50.38
C LEU A 65 -2.74 -25.38 50.23
N ASN A 66 -1.48 -25.28 49.80
CA ASN A 66 -0.80 -24.04 49.57
C ASN A 66 -0.80 -23.75 48.04
N LEU A 67 -1.02 -22.50 47.66
CA LEU A 67 -0.84 -22.04 46.29
C LEU A 67 0.43 -21.22 46.18
N VAL A 68 1.33 -21.60 45.27
CA VAL A 68 2.55 -20.86 44.98
C VAL A 68 2.44 -20.17 43.64
N ILE A 69 2.60 -18.85 43.61
CA ILE A 69 2.66 -18.05 42.42
C ILE A 69 4.12 -17.83 42.07
N HIS A 70 4.60 -18.54 41.05
CA HIS A 70 5.94 -18.31 40.53
C HIS A 70 5.87 -17.18 39.48
N VAL A 71 6.69 -16.16 39.69
CA VAL A 71 6.76 -15.03 38.77
C VAL A 71 8.20 -14.83 38.27
N LYS A 72 8.28 -14.42 36.99
CA LYS A 72 9.54 -13.92 36.43
C LYS A 72 9.28 -12.47 35.97
N GLU A 73 9.83 -11.55 36.76
CA GLU A 73 9.65 -10.12 36.46
C GLU A 73 10.41 -9.70 35.21
N ARG A 74 9.79 -8.81 34.42
CA ARG A 74 10.47 -8.16 33.29
C ARG A 74 11.50 -7.17 33.82
N PRO A 75 12.69 -7.15 33.24
CA PRO A 75 13.67 -6.13 33.58
C PRO A 75 13.18 -4.73 33.21
N ILE A 76 13.62 -3.73 33.98
CA ILE A 76 13.35 -2.34 33.66
C ILE A 76 14.28 -1.90 32.54
N LEU A 77 13.70 -1.42 31.45
CA LEU A 77 14.45 -0.83 30.35
C LEU A 77 15.08 0.49 30.80
N ARG A 78 16.39 0.52 30.93
CA ARG A 78 17.11 1.76 31.24
C ARG A 78 17.23 2.66 30.03
N LYS A 79 17.69 2.07 28.92
CA LYS A 79 17.96 2.78 27.67
C LYS A 79 17.90 1.78 26.51
N TRP A 80 17.58 2.27 25.35
CA TRP A 80 17.80 1.55 24.10
C TRP A 80 18.59 2.42 23.11
N THR A 81 19.30 1.80 22.18
CA THR A 81 20.10 2.46 21.16
C THR A 81 20.16 1.64 19.89
N VAL A 82 20.56 2.27 18.80
CA VAL A 82 20.84 1.61 17.52
C VAL A 82 22.32 1.74 17.22
N LYS A 83 22.90 0.75 16.53
CA LYS A 83 24.30 0.74 16.07
C LYS A 83 24.35 0.20 14.64
N GLY A 84 25.40 0.55 13.89
CA GLY A 84 25.59 0.08 12.53
C GLY A 84 24.79 0.86 11.47
N THR A 85 24.35 2.07 11.79
CA THR A 85 23.65 2.96 10.85
C THR A 85 24.65 3.86 10.13
N GLU A 86 25.15 3.43 8.96
CA GLU A 86 26.08 4.19 8.12
C GLU A 86 25.40 4.84 6.91
N ARG A 87 24.36 4.18 6.39
CA ARG A 87 23.65 4.58 5.18
C ARG A 87 22.39 5.39 5.49
N LEU A 88 21.67 4.99 6.54
CA LEU A 88 20.51 5.73 7.03
C LEU A 88 20.88 6.51 8.29
N SER A 89 20.24 7.67 8.50
CA SER A 89 20.48 8.44 9.72
C SER A 89 19.97 7.68 10.96
N GLU A 90 20.73 7.72 12.05
CA GLU A 90 20.35 7.13 13.33
C GLU A 90 18.96 7.62 13.79
N ARG A 91 18.65 8.89 13.53
CA ARG A 91 17.36 9.49 13.84
C ARG A 91 16.21 8.79 13.12
N THR A 92 16.34 8.60 11.80
CA THR A 92 15.33 7.92 10.97
C THR A 92 15.05 6.51 11.45
N VAL A 93 16.12 5.78 11.83
CA VAL A 93 16.00 4.42 12.35
C VAL A 93 15.35 4.42 13.74
N LYS A 94 15.77 5.33 14.63
CA LYS A 94 15.17 5.47 15.98
C LYS A 94 13.67 5.77 15.96
N GLU A 95 13.17 6.51 14.98
CA GLU A 95 11.74 6.81 14.84
C GLU A 95 10.87 5.56 14.64
N ARG A 96 11.47 4.44 14.24
CA ARG A 96 10.77 3.15 14.06
C ARG A 96 10.58 2.37 15.36
N VAL A 97 11.33 2.69 16.41
CA VAL A 97 11.30 1.99 17.67
C VAL A 97 10.43 2.73 18.70
N LYS A 98 9.46 2.03 19.28
CA LYS A 98 8.49 2.60 20.24
C LYS A 98 8.72 2.11 21.68
N LEU A 99 9.98 1.84 22.05
CA LEU A 99 10.34 1.47 23.40
C LEU A 99 10.41 2.69 24.32
N VAL A 100 9.92 2.54 25.55
CA VAL A 100 9.88 3.60 26.56
C VAL A 100 10.83 3.24 27.72
N ALA A 101 11.89 4.02 27.88
CA ALA A 101 12.82 3.86 28.99
C ALA A 101 12.15 4.14 30.35
N GLY A 102 12.64 3.50 31.41
CA GLY A 102 12.12 3.62 32.76
C GLY A 102 10.93 2.71 33.08
N ARG A 103 10.48 1.87 32.14
CA ARG A 103 9.38 0.92 32.32
C ARG A 103 9.87 -0.52 32.13
N ALA A 104 9.06 -1.48 32.60
CA ALA A 104 9.28 -2.89 32.28
C ALA A 104 9.33 -3.08 30.76
N LEU A 105 10.25 -3.92 30.28
CA LEU A 105 10.45 -4.13 28.85
C LEU A 105 9.18 -4.71 28.19
N ASP A 106 8.66 -4.02 27.19
CA ASP A 106 7.64 -4.55 26.29
C ASP A 106 8.32 -5.35 25.16
N ARG A 107 8.39 -6.67 25.33
CA ARG A 107 9.03 -7.56 24.36
C ARG A 107 8.33 -7.53 22.99
N ALA A 108 7.02 -7.34 22.97
CA ALA A 108 6.31 -7.22 21.71
C ALA A 108 6.65 -5.89 20.99
N ALA A 109 6.83 -4.79 21.72
CA ALA A 109 7.28 -3.52 21.15
C ALA A 109 8.74 -3.59 20.69
N GLU A 110 9.59 -4.32 21.39
CA GLU A 110 10.97 -4.58 21.04
C GLU A 110 11.07 -5.30 19.68
N GLU A 111 10.35 -6.40 19.54
CA GLU A 111 10.33 -7.19 18.29
C GLU A 111 9.67 -6.43 17.12
N ARG A 112 8.57 -5.69 17.40
CA ARG A 112 7.98 -4.78 16.38
C ARG A 112 8.97 -3.71 15.94
N GLY A 113 9.78 -3.19 16.86
CA GLY A 113 10.86 -2.25 16.55
C GLY A 113 11.87 -2.86 15.59
N ARG A 114 12.34 -4.08 15.87
CA ARG A 114 13.26 -4.83 15.00
C ARG A 114 12.66 -5.02 13.60
N ALA A 115 11.44 -5.55 13.52
CA ALA A 115 10.77 -5.78 12.24
C ALA A 115 10.54 -4.48 11.46
N SER A 116 10.23 -3.37 12.15
CA SER A 116 10.06 -2.05 11.52
C SER A 116 11.37 -1.49 10.98
N ILE A 117 12.50 -1.75 11.65
CA ILE A 117 13.84 -1.38 11.15
C ILE A 117 14.15 -2.19 9.89
N ASP A 118 13.98 -3.52 9.93
CA ASP A 118 14.23 -4.37 8.76
C ASP A 118 13.36 -3.95 7.57
N SER A 119 12.08 -3.63 7.81
CA SER A 119 11.16 -3.11 6.77
C SER A 119 11.62 -1.75 6.22
N LEU A 120 12.11 -0.84 7.07
CA LEU A 120 12.65 0.45 6.64
C LEU A 120 13.85 0.26 5.69
N TYR A 121 14.78 -0.62 6.03
CA TYR A 121 15.95 -0.87 5.19
C TYR A 121 15.55 -1.51 3.86
N ARG A 122 14.62 -2.47 3.86
CA ARG A 122 14.08 -3.06 2.62
C ARG A 122 13.45 -2.02 1.71
N ALA A 123 12.60 -1.14 2.27
CA ALA A 123 11.97 -0.04 1.52
C ALA A 123 12.99 0.94 0.92
N GLN A 124 14.22 0.98 1.45
CA GLN A 124 15.32 1.78 0.91
C GLN A 124 16.25 0.99 -0.01
N GLY A 125 15.90 -0.26 -0.34
CA GLY A 125 16.65 -1.14 -1.25
C GLY A 125 17.77 -1.95 -0.59
N TYR A 126 17.85 -1.99 0.74
CA TYR A 126 18.84 -2.78 1.47
C TYR A 126 18.25 -4.14 1.88
N TYR A 127 18.07 -5.04 0.94
CA TYR A 127 17.39 -6.33 1.15
C TYR A 127 18.16 -7.32 2.04
N SER A 128 19.49 -7.18 2.09
CA SER A 128 20.36 -7.99 2.95
C SER A 128 20.54 -7.40 4.34
N ALA A 129 19.89 -6.26 4.64
CA ALA A 129 19.96 -5.67 5.97
C ALA A 129 19.32 -6.59 7.02
N THR A 130 20.00 -6.72 8.13
CA THR A 130 19.53 -7.52 9.27
C THR A 130 19.73 -6.76 10.56
N THR A 131 18.75 -6.85 11.46
CA THR A 131 18.81 -6.23 12.78
C THR A 131 18.85 -7.32 13.84
N LYS A 132 19.91 -7.34 14.64
CA LYS A 132 20.06 -8.20 15.83
C LYS A 132 19.70 -7.42 17.08
N LEU A 133 19.01 -8.08 18.00
CA LEU A 133 18.71 -7.57 19.33
C LEU A 133 19.77 -8.08 20.31
N ASN A 134 20.44 -7.16 20.97
CA ASN A 134 21.38 -7.47 22.04
C ASN A 134 20.85 -6.86 23.33
N GLU A 135 20.55 -7.73 24.29
CA GLU A 135 20.11 -7.37 25.64
C GLU A 135 21.29 -7.46 26.61
N ILE A 136 21.60 -6.37 27.30
CA ILE A 136 22.70 -6.29 28.26
C ILE A 136 22.10 -5.91 29.60
N ILE A 137 22.18 -6.83 30.57
CA ILE A 137 21.79 -6.56 31.95
C ILE A 137 22.97 -5.87 32.64
N GLU A 138 22.77 -4.66 33.13
CA GLU A 138 23.78 -3.88 33.84
C GLU A 138 23.87 -4.33 35.31
N ALA A 139 24.93 -3.91 36.00
CA ALA A 139 25.19 -4.30 37.39
C ALA A 139 24.08 -3.90 38.39
N ASP A 140 23.24 -2.90 38.03
CA ASP A 140 22.09 -2.46 38.82
C ASP A 140 20.79 -3.22 38.45
N GLY A 141 20.90 -4.30 37.66
CA GLY A 141 19.77 -5.12 37.22
C GLY A 141 18.88 -4.52 36.15
N LYS A 142 19.24 -3.33 35.63
CA LYS A 142 18.49 -2.71 34.54
C LYS A 142 19.00 -3.17 33.17
N LEU A 143 18.12 -3.07 32.16
CA LEU A 143 18.37 -3.56 30.83
C LEU A 143 18.75 -2.43 29.89
N LEU A 144 19.80 -2.65 29.10
CA LEU A 144 20.13 -1.90 27.89
C LEU A 144 19.78 -2.76 26.67
N VAL A 145 18.95 -2.26 25.78
CA VAL A 145 18.64 -2.90 24.48
C VAL A 145 19.42 -2.21 23.38
N VAL A 146 20.13 -2.99 22.58
CA VAL A 146 20.89 -2.52 21.43
C VAL A 146 20.37 -3.19 20.17
N TYR A 147 19.83 -2.40 19.24
CA TYR A 147 19.54 -2.83 17.88
C TYR A 147 20.83 -2.72 17.07
N GLU A 148 21.46 -3.83 16.80
CA GLU A 148 22.69 -3.90 16.00
C GLU A 148 22.33 -4.23 14.56
N ILE A 149 22.59 -3.27 13.67
CA ILE A 149 22.19 -3.32 12.28
C ILE A 149 23.39 -3.63 11.41
N THR A 150 23.24 -4.61 10.53
CA THR A 150 24.16 -4.87 9.44
C THR A 150 23.43 -4.48 8.16
N GLU A 151 23.80 -3.34 7.55
CA GLU A 151 23.05 -2.73 6.45
C GLU A 151 23.19 -3.48 5.13
N GLY A 152 24.37 -4.05 4.87
CA GLY A 152 24.69 -4.69 3.60
C GLY A 152 24.78 -3.69 2.43
N ASN A 153 24.71 -4.21 1.21
CA ASN A 153 24.72 -3.39 0.00
C ASN A 153 23.29 -3.05 -0.44
N ARG A 154 23.13 -1.87 -1.01
CA ARG A 154 21.87 -1.50 -1.65
C ARG A 154 21.74 -2.30 -2.95
N VAL A 155 20.56 -2.93 -3.13
CA VAL A 155 20.28 -3.66 -4.36
C VAL A 155 20.01 -2.67 -5.49
N ALA A 156 20.71 -2.84 -6.59
CA ALA A 156 20.54 -2.07 -7.83
C ALA A 156 20.28 -3.04 -8.99
N ILE A 157 19.24 -2.78 -9.76
CA ILE A 157 19.01 -3.54 -10.99
C ILE A 157 20.14 -3.20 -11.97
N SER A 158 20.89 -4.21 -12.35
CA SER A 158 21.96 -4.11 -13.35
C SER A 158 21.53 -4.59 -14.72
N GLN A 159 20.52 -5.47 -14.77
CA GLN A 159 20.01 -6.10 -15.98
C GLN A 159 18.54 -6.43 -15.85
N VAL A 160 17.81 -6.37 -16.95
CA VAL A 160 16.47 -6.88 -17.11
C VAL A 160 16.49 -7.84 -18.26
N ASP A 161 16.16 -9.09 -18.01
CA ASP A 161 16.06 -10.18 -19.00
C ASP A 161 14.61 -10.51 -19.21
N VAL A 162 14.15 -10.51 -20.44
CA VAL A 162 12.77 -10.85 -20.75
C VAL A 162 12.74 -12.09 -21.62
N SER A 163 11.85 -13.03 -21.30
CA SER A 163 11.58 -14.21 -22.11
C SER A 163 10.13 -14.20 -22.60
N GLY A 164 9.90 -14.73 -23.81
CA GLY A 164 8.59 -14.72 -24.45
C GLY A 164 8.28 -13.48 -25.31
N ASN A 165 9.16 -12.49 -25.33
CA ASN A 165 9.06 -11.27 -26.13
C ASN A 165 9.60 -11.47 -27.54
N GLU A 166 8.78 -12.02 -28.43
CA GLU A 166 9.19 -12.27 -29.83
C GLU A 166 9.12 -11.03 -30.74
N LYS A 167 8.29 -10.04 -30.40
CA LYS A 167 7.97 -8.88 -31.25
C LYS A 167 8.75 -7.64 -30.91
N PHE A 168 9.14 -7.51 -29.66
CA PHE A 168 9.88 -6.35 -29.14
C PHE A 168 11.12 -6.80 -28.38
N SER A 169 12.17 -6.00 -28.43
CA SER A 169 13.42 -6.32 -27.73
C SER A 169 13.31 -6.00 -26.23
N ASP A 170 14.18 -6.61 -25.42
CA ASP A 170 14.32 -6.26 -23.98
C ASP A 170 14.57 -4.78 -23.80
N GLU A 171 15.39 -4.17 -24.69
CA GLU A 171 15.70 -2.75 -24.64
C GLU A 171 14.47 -1.88 -24.87
N ASP A 172 13.59 -2.24 -25.81
CA ASP A 172 12.31 -1.54 -26.04
C ASP A 172 11.42 -1.62 -24.79
N LEU A 173 11.32 -2.81 -24.16
CA LEU A 173 10.53 -3.00 -22.95
C LEU A 173 11.09 -2.17 -21.79
N VAL A 174 12.37 -2.28 -21.55
CA VAL A 174 13.08 -1.48 -20.53
C VAL A 174 12.90 0.01 -20.76
N HIS A 175 12.90 0.46 -22.03
CA HIS A 175 12.69 1.89 -22.34
C HIS A 175 11.35 2.40 -21.82
N HIS A 176 10.31 1.58 -21.80
CA HIS A 176 8.95 1.94 -21.38
C HIS A 176 8.69 1.69 -19.88
N MET A 177 9.53 0.92 -19.19
CA MET A 177 9.46 0.75 -17.75
C MET A 177 9.92 2.00 -17.00
N SER A 178 9.49 2.19 -15.75
CA SER A 178 10.07 3.15 -14.79
C SER A 178 11.35 2.63 -14.19
N THR A 179 11.39 1.31 -14.02
CA THR A 179 12.53 0.56 -13.50
C THR A 179 13.59 0.50 -14.58
N LYS A 180 14.75 1.12 -14.30
CA LYS A 180 15.86 1.16 -15.25
C LYS A 180 17.08 0.46 -14.68
N PRO A 181 17.82 -0.32 -15.49
CA PRO A 181 19.13 -0.84 -15.11
C PRO A 181 20.11 0.29 -14.75
N GLU A 182 21.06 -0.03 -13.87
CA GLU A 182 22.17 0.86 -13.53
C GLU A 182 22.98 1.19 -14.80
N GLY A 183 23.19 2.49 -15.06
CA GLY A 183 23.92 2.94 -16.25
C GLY A 183 23.07 3.07 -17.52
N PHE A 184 21.78 2.79 -17.50
CA PHE A 184 20.88 3.06 -18.63
C PHE A 184 20.87 4.55 -19.00
N PHE A 185 20.84 5.41 -17.96
CA PHE A 185 21.25 6.80 -18.07
C PHE A 185 22.44 7.03 -17.14
N TRP A 186 23.54 7.60 -17.60
CA TRP A 186 24.80 7.81 -16.85
C TRP A 186 24.65 8.55 -15.50
N TRP A 187 23.51 9.21 -15.25
CA TRP A 187 23.19 9.88 -13.99
C TRP A 187 22.18 9.11 -13.09
N GLN A 188 21.59 8.00 -13.57
CA GLN A 188 20.65 7.22 -12.79
C GLN A 188 21.35 6.05 -12.11
N LYS A 189 21.19 5.99 -10.77
CA LYS A 189 21.52 4.81 -10.01
C LYS A 189 20.30 3.88 -10.10
N GLY A 190 20.42 2.75 -10.74
CA GLY A 190 19.40 1.72 -10.81
C GLY A 190 19.09 1.21 -9.41
N SER A 191 18.08 1.78 -8.77
CA SER A 191 17.62 1.27 -7.47
C SER A 191 16.44 0.33 -7.67
N TYR A 192 16.48 -0.82 -7.03
CA TYR A 192 15.32 -1.69 -6.95
C TYR A 192 14.25 -1.06 -6.06
N ASP A 193 13.01 -1.08 -6.53
CA ASP A 193 11.84 -0.52 -5.86
C ASP A 193 10.65 -1.39 -6.26
N ASP A 194 10.15 -2.19 -5.32
CA ASP A 194 9.06 -3.15 -5.54
C ASP A 194 7.81 -2.47 -6.15
N GLU A 195 7.43 -1.29 -5.65
CA GLU A 195 6.25 -0.57 -6.13
C GLU A 195 6.40 -0.11 -7.59
N LYS A 196 7.62 0.27 -7.99
CA LYS A 196 7.88 0.64 -9.38
C LYS A 196 7.86 -0.57 -10.30
N VAL A 197 8.49 -1.67 -9.87
CA VAL A 197 8.46 -2.92 -10.64
C VAL A 197 7.01 -3.38 -10.80
N GLU A 198 6.23 -3.45 -9.73
CA GLU A 198 4.83 -3.87 -9.80
C GLU A 198 4.00 -2.98 -10.73
N ARG A 199 4.21 -1.67 -10.68
CA ARG A 199 3.54 -0.73 -11.59
C ARG A 199 3.97 -0.92 -13.04
N ASP A 200 5.23 -1.15 -13.30
CA ASP A 200 5.72 -1.42 -14.65
C ASP A 200 5.09 -2.70 -15.22
N LEU A 201 5.00 -3.78 -14.41
CA LEU A 201 4.46 -5.06 -14.84
C LEU A 201 2.93 -5.04 -15.02
N ARG A 202 2.19 -4.33 -14.15
CA ARG A 202 0.72 -4.32 -14.16
C ARG A 202 0.09 -3.20 -14.98
N GLU A 203 0.79 -2.10 -15.19
CA GLU A 203 0.20 -0.93 -15.85
C GLU A 203 0.97 -0.54 -17.12
N LYS A 204 2.30 -0.32 -17.03
CA LYS A 204 3.05 0.28 -18.14
C LYS A 204 3.30 -0.65 -19.29
N LEU A 205 3.81 -1.86 -19.02
CA LEU A 205 4.03 -2.85 -20.09
C LEU A 205 2.71 -3.27 -20.75
N PRO A 206 1.63 -3.61 -20.00
CA PRO A 206 0.33 -3.89 -20.63
C PRO A 206 -0.22 -2.72 -21.44
N ALA A 207 -0.13 -1.48 -20.96
CA ALA A 207 -0.56 -0.31 -21.71
C ALA A 207 0.27 -0.10 -22.97
N TRP A 208 1.58 -0.29 -22.90
CA TRP A 208 2.46 -0.17 -24.05
C TRP A 208 2.18 -1.24 -25.11
N TYR A 209 2.05 -2.50 -24.73
CA TYR A 209 1.66 -3.60 -25.62
C TYR A 209 0.26 -3.37 -26.21
N GLY A 210 -0.68 -2.94 -25.39
CA GLY A 210 -2.04 -2.61 -25.82
C GLY A 210 -2.08 -1.46 -26.85
N SER A 211 -1.16 -0.49 -26.74
CA SER A 211 -1.04 0.58 -27.75
C SER A 211 -0.54 0.08 -29.11
N HIS A 212 0.03 -1.13 -29.16
CA HIS A 212 0.50 -1.80 -30.37
C HIS A 212 -0.41 -2.95 -30.84
N GLY A 213 -1.58 -3.09 -30.23
CA GLY A 213 -2.59 -4.09 -30.58
C GLY A 213 -2.49 -5.41 -29.83
N TYR A 214 -1.58 -5.55 -28.89
CA TYR A 214 -1.38 -6.78 -28.10
C TYR A 214 -2.14 -6.68 -26.76
N ILE A 215 -3.45 -6.71 -26.80
CA ILE A 215 -4.33 -6.52 -25.62
C ILE A 215 -4.43 -7.78 -24.74
N ASP A 216 -3.96 -8.92 -25.22
CA ASP A 216 -3.87 -10.16 -24.44
C ASP A 216 -2.52 -10.31 -23.76
N PHE A 217 -1.63 -9.31 -23.86
CA PHE A 217 -0.35 -9.31 -23.21
C PHE A 217 -0.48 -9.50 -21.69
N GLN A 218 0.33 -10.39 -21.17
CA GLN A 218 0.42 -10.62 -19.73
C GLN A 218 1.84 -10.98 -19.33
N VAL A 219 2.22 -10.55 -18.12
CA VAL A 219 3.40 -11.05 -17.45
C VAL A 219 3.03 -12.35 -16.75
N THR A 220 3.64 -13.45 -17.15
CA THR A 220 3.35 -14.81 -16.65
C THR A 220 4.22 -15.19 -15.46
N GLY A 221 5.36 -14.51 -15.30
CA GLY A 221 6.26 -14.68 -14.16
C GLY A 221 7.24 -13.54 -14.04
N ASP A 222 7.67 -13.30 -12.80
CA ASP A 222 8.78 -12.40 -12.50
C ASP A 222 9.64 -12.97 -11.38
N SER A 223 10.94 -12.73 -11.43
CA SER A 223 11.87 -13.08 -10.37
C SER A 223 13.08 -12.17 -10.36
N ILE A 224 13.70 -12.06 -9.18
CA ILE A 224 14.90 -11.25 -9.00
C ILE A 224 16.02 -12.14 -8.48
N GLU A 225 17.13 -12.16 -9.21
CA GLU A 225 18.38 -12.76 -8.78
C GLU A 225 19.33 -11.66 -8.27
N VAL A 226 19.74 -11.77 -7.00
CA VAL A 226 20.62 -10.77 -6.35
C VAL A 226 21.99 -11.39 -6.08
N ASP A 227 23.02 -10.80 -6.61
CA ASP A 227 24.40 -11.06 -6.18
C ASP A 227 24.66 -10.35 -4.84
N SER A 228 24.69 -11.13 -3.77
CA SER A 228 24.89 -10.65 -2.40
C SER A 228 26.24 -9.96 -2.17
N THR A 229 27.23 -10.25 -3.02
CA THR A 229 28.58 -9.67 -2.91
C THR A 229 28.63 -8.26 -3.46
N THR A 230 28.01 -8.04 -4.60
CA THR A 230 28.04 -6.75 -5.31
C THR A 230 26.81 -5.89 -5.06
N GLY A 231 25.69 -6.50 -4.63
CA GLY A 231 24.37 -5.84 -4.53
C GLY A 231 23.71 -5.62 -5.90
N LYS A 232 24.25 -6.18 -6.97
CA LYS A 232 23.64 -6.14 -8.30
C LYS A 232 22.53 -7.15 -8.43
N ALA A 233 21.44 -6.76 -9.10
CA ALA A 233 20.31 -7.63 -9.34
C ALA A 233 19.98 -7.72 -10.82
N THR A 234 19.57 -8.90 -11.25
CA THR A 234 18.93 -9.13 -12.54
C THR A 234 17.45 -9.37 -12.31
N LEU A 235 16.61 -8.59 -12.99
CA LEU A 235 15.16 -8.81 -13.03
C LEU A 235 14.83 -9.70 -14.23
N HIS A 236 14.30 -10.90 -13.98
CA HIS A 236 13.83 -11.82 -15.00
C HIS A 236 12.32 -11.69 -15.13
N LEU A 237 11.84 -11.55 -16.37
CA LEU A 237 10.43 -11.43 -16.71
C LEU A 237 10.06 -12.51 -17.72
N ASP A 238 9.00 -13.24 -17.45
CA ASP A 238 8.38 -14.14 -18.42
C ASP A 238 7.09 -13.50 -18.91
N VAL A 239 6.96 -13.34 -20.23
CA VAL A 239 5.79 -12.67 -20.83
C VAL A 239 5.13 -13.56 -21.90
N ASP A 240 3.83 -13.36 -22.04
CA ASP A 240 3.05 -13.84 -23.18
C ASP A 240 2.49 -12.61 -23.90
N GLU A 241 2.94 -12.38 -25.13
CA GLU A 241 2.53 -11.21 -25.92
C GLU A 241 1.10 -11.35 -26.47
N GLY A 242 0.59 -12.57 -26.55
CA GLY A 242 -0.72 -12.83 -27.13
C GLY A 242 -0.81 -12.55 -28.63
N GLN A 243 -2.02 -12.31 -29.12
CA GLN A 243 -2.26 -12.02 -30.52
C GLN A 243 -2.33 -10.50 -30.76
N ARG A 244 -1.88 -10.07 -31.95
CA ARG A 244 -2.03 -8.69 -32.39
C ARG A 244 -3.38 -8.47 -33.03
N TYR A 245 -4.16 -7.58 -32.49
CA TYR A 245 -5.52 -7.26 -32.98
C TYR A 245 -5.52 -6.08 -33.96
N LYS A 246 -6.37 -6.20 -34.97
CA LYS A 246 -6.74 -5.10 -35.87
C LYS A 246 -8.17 -4.66 -35.62
N VAL A 247 -8.46 -3.40 -35.84
CA VAL A 247 -9.84 -2.91 -35.74
C VAL A 247 -10.66 -3.48 -36.90
N GLY A 248 -11.70 -4.24 -36.55
CA GLY A 248 -12.64 -4.81 -37.51
C GLY A 248 -13.71 -3.79 -37.91
N ARG A 249 -14.59 -3.46 -36.96
CA ARG A 249 -15.64 -2.45 -37.11
C ARG A 249 -15.62 -1.46 -35.95
N LEU A 250 -16.11 -0.26 -36.20
CA LEU A 250 -16.39 0.73 -35.17
C LEU A 250 -17.82 1.23 -35.35
N GLU A 251 -18.67 0.98 -34.36
CA GLU A 251 -20.09 1.32 -34.36
C GLU A 251 -20.41 2.25 -33.16
N ILE A 252 -21.42 3.09 -33.32
CA ILE A 252 -21.89 3.98 -32.26
C ILE A 252 -23.41 3.88 -32.20
N ASP A 253 -23.91 3.54 -31.00
CA ASP A 253 -25.33 3.37 -30.75
C ASP A 253 -25.82 4.35 -29.67
N GLY A 254 -27.04 4.88 -29.89
CA GLY A 254 -27.75 5.69 -28.90
C GLY A 254 -27.39 7.17 -28.88
N ASN A 255 -26.47 7.64 -29.72
CA ASN A 255 -26.14 9.04 -29.91
C ASN A 255 -27.25 9.78 -30.65
N ARG A 256 -27.75 10.89 -30.10
CA ARG A 256 -28.79 11.75 -30.67
C ARG A 256 -28.35 13.21 -30.76
N ARG A 257 -27.55 13.64 -29.76
CA ARG A 257 -27.07 15.03 -29.64
C ARG A 257 -25.94 15.32 -30.60
N PHE A 258 -25.03 14.38 -30.76
CA PHE A 258 -23.88 14.46 -31.64
C PHE A 258 -24.00 13.42 -32.74
N SER A 259 -23.59 13.73 -33.95
CA SER A 259 -23.58 12.75 -35.03
C SER A 259 -22.50 11.70 -34.85
N SER A 260 -22.67 10.52 -35.45
CA SER A 260 -21.65 9.49 -35.42
C SER A 260 -20.34 9.95 -36.07
N GLU A 261 -20.42 10.79 -37.12
CA GLU A 261 -19.24 11.37 -37.77
C GLU A 261 -18.44 12.29 -36.83
N GLU A 262 -19.12 13.10 -35.99
CA GLU A 262 -18.46 13.95 -34.99
C GLU A 262 -17.77 13.10 -33.92
N LEU A 263 -18.40 12.01 -33.47
CA LEU A 263 -17.85 11.15 -32.42
C LEU A 263 -16.71 10.26 -32.93
N LEU A 264 -16.79 9.79 -34.19
CA LEU A 264 -15.72 9.00 -34.80
C LEU A 264 -14.40 9.77 -34.96
N GLN A 265 -14.42 11.11 -34.94
CA GLN A 265 -13.20 11.92 -35.01
C GLN A 265 -12.30 11.77 -33.76
N PHE A 266 -12.85 11.29 -32.65
CA PHE A 266 -12.06 11.08 -31.42
C PHE A 266 -11.15 9.85 -31.47
N TYR A 267 -11.45 8.86 -32.34
CA TYR A 267 -10.59 7.70 -32.51
C TYR A 267 -9.96 7.71 -33.91
N PRO A 268 -8.63 7.51 -34.02
CA PRO A 268 -7.91 7.65 -35.31
C PRO A 268 -8.20 6.51 -36.29
N PHE A 269 -9.45 6.08 -36.37
CA PHE A 269 -9.95 5.07 -37.31
C PHE A 269 -10.33 5.65 -38.70
N ASN A 270 -10.41 6.97 -38.76
CA ASN A 270 -11.02 7.70 -39.90
C ASN A 270 -10.36 7.53 -41.27
N SER A 271 -9.18 6.95 -41.39
CA SER A 271 -8.45 6.90 -42.67
C SER A 271 -8.26 5.49 -43.21
N GLY A 272 -8.78 4.46 -42.53
CA GLY A 272 -8.51 3.07 -42.89
C GLY A 272 -9.75 2.30 -43.36
N THR A 273 -9.56 1.40 -44.30
CA THR A 273 -10.50 0.32 -44.54
C THR A 273 -10.53 -0.58 -43.30
N PRO A 274 -11.72 -1.06 -42.84
CA PRO A 274 -11.80 -2.01 -41.75
C PRO A 274 -10.78 -3.15 -41.88
N GLY A 275 -10.04 -3.46 -40.80
CA GLY A 275 -9.00 -4.50 -40.77
C GLY A 275 -7.61 -4.09 -41.25
N THR A 276 -7.42 -2.82 -41.62
CA THR A 276 -6.08 -2.29 -41.99
C THR A 276 -5.41 -1.56 -40.83
N VAL A 277 -6.19 -1.03 -39.89
CA VAL A 277 -5.70 -0.29 -38.74
C VAL A 277 -5.47 -1.24 -37.57
N GLU A 278 -4.32 -1.13 -36.94
CA GLU A 278 -4.00 -1.86 -35.72
C GLU A 278 -4.76 -1.24 -34.54
N PHE A 279 -5.25 -2.10 -33.63
CA PHE A 279 -5.94 -1.62 -32.45
C PHE A 279 -4.96 -0.94 -31.50
N ASN A 280 -5.34 0.21 -30.95
CA ASN A 280 -4.62 0.91 -29.91
C ASN A 280 -5.57 1.12 -28.72
N SER A 281 -5.37 0.37 -27.65
CA SER A 281 -6.23 0.41 -26.48
C SER A 281 -6.13 1.75 -25.72
N VAL A 282 -4.96 2.38 -25.74
CA VAL A 282 -4.75 3.68 -25.08
C VAL A 282 -5.52 4.78 -25.81
N ASP A 283 -5.45 4.79 -27.13
CA ASP A 283 -6.21 5.75 -27.95
C ASP A 283 -7.73 5.50 -27.84
N TRP A 284 -8.15 4.23 -27.74
CA TRP A 284 -9.55 3.86 -27.54
C TRP A 284 -10.11 4.36 -26.20
N GLU A 285 -9.34 4.18 -25.13
CA GLU A 285 -9.71 4.69 -23.81
C GLU A 285 -9.74 6.24 -23.80
N ALA A 286 -8.73 6.88 -24.37
CA ALA A 286 -8.65 8.34 -24.49
C ALA A 286 -9.83 8.89 -25.33
N ALA A 287 -10.17 8.24 -26.45
CA ALA A 287 -11.31 8.63 -27.27
C ALA A 287 -12.63 8.52 -26.50
N THR A 288 -12.81 7.44 -25.74
CA THR A 288 -13.98 7.24 -24.88
C THR A 288 -14.13 8.35 -23.84
N GLU A 289 -13.01 8.73 -23.17
CA GLU A 289 -13.03 9.81 -22.18
C GLU A 289 -13.26 11.18 -22.83
N ASN A 290 -12.74 11.41 -24.03
CA ASN A 290 -13.00 12.62 -24.80
C ASN A 290 -14.50 12.76 -25.17
N ILE A 291 -15.15 11.66 -25.54
CA ILE A 291 -16.60 11.63 -25.78
C ILE A 291 -17.37 11.93 -24.49
N ARG A 292 -17.01 11.33 -23.36
CA ARG A 292 -17.60 11.64 -22.05
C ARG A 292 -17.45 13.11 -21.70
N THR A 293 -16.27 13.66 -21.95
CA THR A 293 -15.99 15.09 -21.72
C THR A 293 -16.82 15.98 -22.65
N LEU A 294 -16.97 15.61 -23.93
CA LEU A 294 -17.82 16.35 -24.87
C LEU A 294 -19.26 16.41 -24.36
N TYR A 295 -19.84 15.28 -23.92
CA TYR A 295 -21.18 15.25 -23.34
C TYR A 295 -21.27 16.09 -22.06
N GLY A 296 -20.31 15.95 -21.15
CA GLY A 296 -20.24 16.70 -19.91
C GLY A 296 -20.12 18.21 -20.10
N ASN A 297 -19.39 18.64 -21.14
CA ASN A 297 -19.24 20.06 -21.49
C ASN A 297 -20.49 20.67 -22.12
N ASN A 298 -21.40 19.84 -22.58
CA ASN A 298 -22.68 20.25 -23.19
C ASN A 298 -23.87 19.99 -22.27
N GLY A 299 -23.65 19.85 -20.97
CA GLY A 299 -24.71 19.73 -19.97
C GLY A 299 -25.17 18.31 -19.68
N TYR A 300 -24.73 17.31 -20.41
CA TYR A 300 -25.19 15.92 -20.24
C TYR A 300 -24.43 15.19 -19.14
N ILE A 301 -24.62 15.63 -17.89
CA ILE A 301 -23.92 15.10 -16.71
C ILE A 301 -24.24 13.64 -16.40
N TYR A 302 -25.36 13.15 -16.89
CA TYR A 302 -25.81 11.77 -16.71
C TYR A 302 -25.53 10.90 -17.93
N ALA A 303 -24.84 11.45 -18.95
CA ALA A 303 -24.47 10.67 -20.12
C ALA A 303 -23.55 9.52 -19.74
N GLN A 304 -23.89 8.34 -20.21
CA GLN A 304 -23.09 7.13 -20.08
C GLN A 304 -22.56 6.75 -21.44
N VAL A 305 -21.25 6.68 -21.58
CA VAL A 305 -20.56 6.17 -22.77
C VAL A 305 -19.87 4.88 -22.35
N VAL A 306 -20.42 3.75 -22.80
CA VAL A 306 -19.93 2.42 -22.47
C VAL A 306 -19.21 1.86 -23.68
N PRO A 307 -17.87 1.71 -23.64
CA PRO A 307 -17.13 1.06 -24.70
C PRO A 307 -17.34 -0.46 -24.63
N GLU A 308 -17.52 -1.10 -25.76
CA GLU A 308 -17.55 -2.54 -25.91
C GLU A 308 -16.50 -2.99 -26.92
N GLU A 309 -15.81 -4.08 -26.60
CA GLU A 309 -14.72 -4.67 -27.36
C GLU A 309 -15.05 -6.14 -27.64
N ASN A 310 -15.40 -6.44 -28.88
CA ASN A 310 -15.75 -7.79 -29.27
C ASN A 310 -14.62 -8.41 -30.11
N ARG A 311 -13.91 -9.36 -29.50
CA ARG A 311 -12.79 -10.07 -30.13
C ARG A 311 -13.33 -11.15 -31.05
N ARG A 312 -12.75 -11.27 -32.24
CA ARG A 312 -13.07 -12.34 -33.20
C ARG A 312 -11.88 -12.72 -34.07
N THR A 313 -11.91 -13.92 -34.59
CA THR A 313 -10.98 -14.34 -35.63
C THR A 313 -11.65 -14.16 -36.99
N GLY A 314 -10.97 -13.52 -37.91
CA GLY A 314 -11.43 -13.36 -39.28
C GLY A 314 -11.34 -14.66 -40.10
N SER A 315 -11.99 -14.66 -41.23
CA SER A 315 -11.89 -15.80 -42.21
C SER A 315 -10.47 -15.97 -42.77
N ASP A 316 -9.64 -14.95 -42.62
CA ASP A 316 -8.21 -14.96 -42.99
C ASP A 316 -7.30 -15.46 -41.87
N GLY A 317 -7.88 -15.91 -40.75
CA GLY A 317 -7.16 -16.40 -39.58
C GLY A 317 -6.54 -15.31 -38.69
N LYS A 318 -6.77 -14.03 -38.99
CA LYS A 318 -6.23 -12.92 -38.19
C LYS A 318 -7.18 -12.51 -37.06
N ALA A 319 -6.60 -11.94 -36.02
CA ALA A 319 -7.35 -11.42 -34.88
C ALA A 319 -7.90 -10.02 -35.16
N TYR A 320 -9.19 -9.85 -34.91
CA TYR A 320 -9.91 -8.58 -35.07
C TYR A 320 -10.64 -8.22 -33.78
N ILE A 321 -10.80 -6.93 -33.58
CA ILE A 321 -11.62 -6.39 -32.52
C ILE A 321 -12.68 -5.46 -33.14
N ASP A 322 -13.95 -5.76 -32.88
CA ASP A 322 -15.05 -4.90 -33.24
C ASP A 322 -15.39 -4.02 -32.04
N LEU A 323 -15.41 -2.72 -32.26
CA LEU A 323 -15.56 -1.70 -31.26
C LEU A 323 -16.95 -1.08 -31.31
N THR A 324 -17.57 -0.82 -30.17
CA THR A 324 -18.87 -0.16 -30.10
C THR A 324 -18.88 0.83 -28.94
N TRP A 325 -19.36 2.03 -29.14
CA TRP A 325 -19.77 2.92 -28.07
C TRP A 325 -21.29 2.87 -27.90
N ASN A 326 -21.73 2.31 -26.76
CA ASN A 326 -23.13 2.36 -26.35
C ASN A 326 -23.37 3.63 -25.54
N ILE A 327 -24.15 4.57 -26.08
CA ILE A 327 -24.36 5.89 -25.48
C ILE A 327 -25.77 6.02 -24.95
N ARG A 328 -25.89 6.43 -23.67
CA ARG A 328 -27.14 6.83 -23.05
C ARG A 328 -27.01 8.28 -22.59
N GLU A 329 -27.57 9.22 -23.38
CA GLU A 329 -27.31 10.64 -23.19
C GLU A 329 -27.97 11.24 -21.95
N GLY A 330 -29.21 10.82 -21.64
CA GLY A 330 -30.03 11.46 -20.61
C GLY A 330 -30.53 12.84 -21.05
N ALA A 331 -30.89 13.69 -20.10
CA ALA A 331 -31.28 15.08 -20.34
C ALA A 331 -30.13 16.04 -19.95
N PRO A 332 -29.99 17.16 -20.67
CA PRO A 332 -29.01 18.18 -20.29
C PRO A 332 -29.42 18.87 -18.97
N ALA A 333 -28.44 19.14 -18.13
CA ALA A 333 -28.62 19.82 -16.85
C ALA A 333 -28.19 21.29 -16.94
N THR A 334 -28.94 22.15 -16.24
CA THR A 334 -28.61 23.57 -16.04
C THR A 334 -28.22 23.79 -14.57
N ILE A 335 -27.36 24.77 -14.33
CA ILE A 335 -26.96 25.17 -12.97
C ILE A 335 -28.08 25.98 -12.36
N ASN A 336 -28.74 25.44 -11.34
CA ASN A 336 -29.80 26.18 -10.65
C ASN A 336 -29.21 27.27 -9.76
N LYS A 337 -28.32 26.93 -8.82
CA LYS A 337 -27.63 27.86 -7.93
C LYS A 337 -26.25 27.33 -7.52
N ILE A 338 -25.42 28.23 -7.03
CA ILE A 338 -24.12 27.91 -6.43
C ILE A 338 -24.16 28.37 -4.98
N GLU A 339 -24.02 27.43 -4.06
CA GLU A 339 -23.90 27.67 -2.63
C GLU A 339 -22.44 27.50 -2.21
N ILE A 340 -21.97 28.41 -1.36
CA ILE A 340 -20.64 28.37 -0.79
C ILE A 340 -20.84 28.17 0.72
N VAL A 341 -20.22 27.11 1.25
CA VAL A 341 -20.30 26.72 2.67
C VAL A 341 -18.91 26.44 3.22
N GLY A 342 -18.72 26.63 4.52
CA GLY A 342 -17.43 26.37 5.17
C GLY A 342 -16.38 27.47 4.99
N ASN A 343 -16.79 28.65 4.54
CA ASN A 343 -15.91 29.82 4.33
C ASN A 343 -15.88 30.74 5.57
N ASP A 344 -15.60 30.20 6.74
CA ASP A 344 -15.69 30.91 8.04
C ASP A 344 -14.77 32.14 8.13
N VAL A 345 -13.65 32.14 7.43
CA VAL A 345 -12.63 33.20 7.45
C VAL A 345 -12.55 33.96 6.12
N THR A 346 -12.90 33.31 5.01
CA THR A 346 -12.75 33.91 3.68
C THR A 346 -14.07 34.53 3.20
N HIS A 347 -14.04 35.77 2.74
CA HIS A 347 -15.22 36.40 2.17
C HIS A 347 -15.74 35.63 0.96
N GLU A 348 -17.05 35.37 0.94
CA GLU A 348 -17.73 34.64 -0.14
C GLU A 348 -17.39 35.18 -1.54
N ARG A 349 -17.25 36.51 -1.68
CA ARG A 349 -16.93 37.16 -2.94
C ARG A 349 -15.61 36.65 -3.55
N VAL A 350 -14.59 36.39 -2.73
CA VAL A 350 -13.29 35.91 -3.20
C VAL A 350 -13.42 34.52 -3.84
N ILE A 351 -14.23 33.67 -3.22
CA ILE A 351 -14.50 32.32 -3.75
C ILE A 351 -15.37 32.41 -5.00
N ARG A 352 -16.40 33.25 -4.95
CA ARG A 352 -17.34 33.41 -6.07
C ARG A 352 -16.65 33.97 -7.31
N ASP A 353 -15.71 34.91 -7.16
CA ASP A 353 -14.91 35.46 -8.29
C ASP A 353 -13.97 34.39 -8.92
N ALA A 354 -13.62 33.33 -8.19
CA ALA A 354 -12.84 32.21 -8.71
C ALA A 354 -13.69 31.16 -9.46
N ILE A 355 -15.03 31.20 -9.31
CA ILE A 355 -15.96 30.28 -9.95
C ILE A 355 -16.30 30.79 -11.35
N VAL A 356 -16.08 29.91 -12.37
CA VAL A 356 -16.32 30.25 -13.79
C VAL A 356 -17.73 29.88 -14.23
N LEU A 357 -18.44 29.06 -13.43
CA LEU A 357 -19.82 28.63 -13.70
C LEU A 357 -20.81 29.72 -13.23
N LEU A 358 -21.91 29.88 -13.94
CA LEU A 358 -22.96 30.82 -13.60
C LEU A 358 -24.33 30.13 -13.48
N PRO A 359 -25.16 30.51 -12.49
CA PRO A 359 -26.54 30.05 -12.40
C PRO A 359 -27.33 30.35 -13.70
N GLY A 360 -28.17 29.43 -14.13
CA GLY A 360 -28.97 29.51 -15.35
C GLY A 360 -28.28 29.02 -16.62
N GLU A 361 -26.97 28.79 -16.60
CA GLU A 361 -26.26 28.23 -17.77
C GLU A 361 -26.31 26.69 -17.77
N LEU A 362 -26.09 26.12 -18.96
CA LEU A 362 -25.85 24.69 -19.09
C LEU A 362 -24.58 24.29 -18.28
N PHE A 363 -24.67 23.16 -17.62
CA PHE A 363 -23.51 22.59 -16.95
C PHE A 363 -22.36 22.35 -17.94
N ASN A 364 -21.13 22.64 -17.50
CA ASN A 364 -19.93 22.43 -18.28
C ASN A 364 -18.83 21.88 -17.38
N ARG A 365 -18.38 20.65 -17.69
CA ARG A 365 -17.40 19.92 -16.88
C ARG A 365 -16.05 20.64 -16.77
N ASP A 366 -15.55 21.15 -17.90
CA ASP A 366 -14.26 21.84 -17.90
C ASP A 366 -14.31 23.15 -17.10
N ARG A 367 -15.44 23.87 -17.15
CA ARG A 367 -15.63 25.08 -16.33
C ARG A 367 -15.73 24.75 -14.85
N LEU A 368 -16.31 23.59 -14.48
CA LEU A 368 -16.31 23.11 -13.09
C LEU A 368 -14.89 22.82 -12.62
N ILE A 369 -14.13 22.03 -13.40
CA ILE A 369 -12.74 21.69 -13.08
C ILE A 369 -11.89 22.96 -12.96
N ARG A 370 -12.05 23.91 -13.86
CA ARG A 370 -11.35 25.20 -13.80
C ARG A 370 -11.72 26.00 -12.56
N SER A 371 -13.00 26.00 -12.17
CA SER A 371 -13.45 26.64 -10.93
C SER A 371 -12.78 26.02 -9.70
N TYR A 372 -12.75 24.69 -9.65
CA TYR A 372 -12.06 23.95 -8.60
C TYR A 372 -10.57 24.30 -8.53
N GLN A 373 -9.88 24.32 -9.68
CA GLN A 373 -8.47 24.69 -9.76
C GLN A 373 -8.21 26.13 -9.31
N ASN A 374 -9.07 27.06 -9.73
CA ASN A 374 -8.97 28.48 -9.35
C ASN A 374 -9.10 28.64 -7.83
N ILE A 375 -10.08 27.95 -7.20
CA ILE A 375 -10.27 27.98 -5.75
C ILE A 375 -9.10 27.34 -5.03
N SER A 376 -8.62 26.17 -5.52
CA SER A 376 -7.45 25.47 -4.95
C SER A 376 -6.20 26.32 -5.00
N ASN A 377 -5.98 27.08 -6.07
CA ASN A 377 -4.82 27.95 -6.26
C ASN A 377 -4.82 29.20 -5.33
N LEU A 378 -5.95 29.51 -4.70
CA LEU A 378 -5.98 30.57 -3.66
C LEU A 378 -5.14 30.19 -2.43
N GLY A 379 -4.93 28.92 -2.20
CA GLY A 379 -4.09 28.43 -1.09
C GLY A 379 -4.69 28.60 0.31
N PHE A 380 -5.97 28.98 0.41
CA PHE A 380 -6.65 29.27 1.69
C PHE A 380 -7.42 28.07 2.24
N PHE A 381 -7.61 27.04 1.45
CA PHE A 381 -8.50 25.92 1.77
C PHE A 381 -7.74 24.62 1.90
N GLN A 382 -8.21 23.78 2.83
CA GLN A 382 -7.72 22.40 2.96
C GLN A 382 -8.29 21.54 1.81
N GLN A 383 -7.47 20.63 1.32
CA GLN A 383 -7.91 19.71 0.28
C GLN A 383 -8.35 18.37 0.90
N PRO A 384 -9.34 17.68 0.29
CA PRO A 384 -10.13 18.07 -0.90
C PRO A 384 -11.18 19.15 -0.59
N LEU A 385 -11.48 19.98 -1.60
CA LEU A 385 -12.53 21.00 -1.54
C LEU A 385 -13.92 20.38 -1.69
#